data_74a9fb66352b29ad440bd44c16dfa6bf
#
_entry.id   74a9fb66352b29ad440bd44c16dfa6bf
#
_cell.length_a   1.000
_cell.length_b   1.000
_cell.length_c   1.000
_cell.angle_alpha   90.00
_cell.angle_beta   90.00
_cell.angle_gamma   90.00
#
_symmetry.space_group_name_H-M   'P 1'
#
loop_
_entity.id
_entity.type
_entity.pdbx_description
1 polymer ?
#
loop_
_entity_poly.entity_id
_entity_poly.type
_entity_poly.pdbx_seq_one_letter_code
_entity_poly.pdbx_strand_id
1 'polypeptide(L)'
;MRPAYDRLATLDEVLRRAGELSPKTLVFDVEPLVAYWDSGQEALDQGVRSVLARARAVPGVLVVCFATNSLRRPSAQLAGDGVRAEYLASAGKPLRTGYYRGFPQPGVVIGDQLATDGALARRLGYAFLQYHPDQGRLPAGPRMMDGLGRLVRPMLFARPH
;
A
#
# COMPACT_ATOMS: atom_id res chain seq x y z
N MET A 1 -9.94 12.14 15.11
CA MET A 1 -8.79 12.73 14.37
C MET A 1 -8.75 12.09 12.97
N ARG A 2 -8.51 12.86 11.90
CA ARG A 2 -8.38 12.29 10.55
C ARG A 2 -6.99 11.63 10.42
N PRO A 3 -6.88 10.47 9.74
CA PRO A 3 -5.59 9.82 9.54
C PRO A 3 -4.60 10.70 8.76
N ALA A 4 -3.30 10.52 9.00
CA ALA A 4 -2.26 11.21 8.26
C ALA A 4 -2.28 10.82 6.77
N TYR A 5 -1.95 11.78 5.92
CA TYR A 5 -1.84 11.59 4.48
C TYR A 5 -0.63 12.36 3.93
N ASP A 6 0.21 11.67 3.19
CA ASP A 6 1.35 12.25 2.46
C ASP A 6 1.43 11.68 1.04
N ARG A 7 1.99 12.45 0.11
CA ARG A 7 2.26 12.05 -1.27
C ARG A 7 3.76 12.02 -1.52
N LEU A 8 4.29 10.89 -1.95
CA LEU A 8 5.70 10.60 -2.01
C LEU A 8 6.06 9.96 -3.37
N ALA A 9 7.26 10.23 -3.88
CA ALA A 9 7.67 9.83 -5.23
C ALA A 9 8.47 8.52 -5.26
N THR A 10 9.17 8.17 -4.17
CA THR A 10 10.06 7.02 -4.10
C THR A 10 9.71 6.09 -2.95
N LEU A 11 10.09 4.81 -3.08
CA LEU A 11 9.93 3.84 -2.00
C LEU A 11 10.76 4.22 -0.76
N ASP A 12 11.93 4.83 -0.94
CA ASP A 12 12.77 5.29 0.17
C ASP A 12 12.07 6.36 1.01
N GLU A 13 11.47 7.34 0.36
CA GLU A 13 10.67 8.36 1.04
C GLU A 13 9.47 7.77 1.77
N VAL A 14 8.77 6.82 1.11
CA VAL A 14 7.62 6.11 1.70
C VAL A 14 8.01 5.35 2.95
N LEU A 15 9.09 4.56 2.91
CA LEU A 15 9.53 3.77 4.06
C LEU A 15 10.08 4.65 5.19
N ARG A 16 10.81 5.71 4.88
CA ARG A 16 11.25 6.70 5.87
C ARG A 16 10.05 7.34 6.56
N ARG A 17 9.07 7.81 5.79
CA ARG A 17 7.86 8.43 6.34
C ARG A 17 7.00 7.45 7.13
N ALA A 18 6.89 6.21 6.68
CA ALA A 18 6.23 5.15 7.44
C ALA A 18 6.90 4.96 8.81
N GLY A 19 8.24 4.92 8.86
CA GLY A 19 8.98 4.77 10.11
C GLY A 19 8.68 5.90 11.12
N GLU A 20 8.52 7.13 10.65
CA GLU A 20 8.14 8.27 11.50
C GLU A 20 6.75 8.11 12.14
N LEU A 21 5.86 7.35 11.50
CA LEU A 21 4.52 7.03 12.01
C LEU A 21 4.50 5.86 13.00
N SER A 22 5.64 5.21 13.23
CA SER A 22 5.81 4.07 14.16
C SER A 22 4.76 2.96 13.95
N PRO A 23 4.57 2.44 12.74
CA PRO A 23 3.53 1.48 12.43
C PRO A 23 3.82 0.10 13.03
N LYS A 24 2.75 -0.63 13.35
CA LYS A 24 2.78 -2.07 13.60
C LYS A 24 2.43 -2.88 12.35
N THR A 25 1.68 -2.27 11.43
CA THR A 25 1.24 -2.89 10.19
C THR A 25 1.52 -1.98 9.00
N LEU A 26 2.13 -2.56 7.96
CA LEU A 26 2.26 -1.95 6.64
C LEU A 26 1.42 -2.74 5.64
N VAL A 27 0.55 -2.06 4.89
CA VAL A 27 -0.23 -2.62 3.79
C VAL A 27 0.20 -1.95 2.50
N PHE A 28 0.79 -2.73 1.60
CA PHE A 28 1.23 -2.26 0.28
C PHE A 28 0.23 -2.65 -0.80
N ASP A 29 -0.18 -1.69 -1.63
CA ASP A 29 -0.70 -2.03 -2.94
C ASP A 29 0.44 -2.59 -3.81
N VAL A 30 0.11 -3.57 -4.64
CA VAL A 30 1.14 -4.25 -5.44
C VAL A 30 1.51 -3.42 -6.66
N GLU A 31 0.53 -2.91 -7.39
CA GLU A 31 0.74 -2.14 -8.61
C GLU A 31 0.60 -0.62 -8.33
N PRO A 32 1.52 0.22 -8.77
CA PRO A 32 2.76 -0.05 -9.51
C PRO A 32 4.00 -0.18 -8.63
N LEU A 33 3.89 -0.05 -7.30
CA LEU A 33 5.02 0.11 -6.38
C LEU A 33 5.88 -1.15 -6.29
N VAL A 34 5.24 -2.32 -6.20
CA VAL A 34 5.93 -3.62 -6.08
C VAL A 34 6.26 -4.19 -7.46
N ALA A 35 5.30 -4.13 -8.38
CA ALA A 35 5.45 -4.56 -9.77
C ALA A 35 4.48 -3.79 -10.66
N TYR A 36 4.86 -3.55 -11.91
CA TYR A 36 3.94 -2.92 -12.87
C TYR A 36 2.83 -3.88 -13.31
N TRP A 37 1.69 -3.32 -13.75
CA TRP A 37 0.50 -4.09 -14.17
C TRP A 37 0.78 -5.10 -15.29
N ASP A 38 1.71 -4.76 -16.20
CA ASP A 38 2.09 -5.55 -17.37
C ASP A 38 3.39 -6.35 -17.17
N SER A 39 3.97 -6.30 -15.98
CA SER A 39 5.19 -7.05 -15.68
C SER A 39 4.91 -8.55 -15.49
N GLY A 40 5.90 -9.38 -15.84
CA GLY A 40 5.82 -10.84 -15.71
C GLY A 40 5.90 -11.33 -14.26
N GLN A 41 5.78 -12.66 -14.10
CA GLN A 41 5.79 -13.32 -12.80
C GLN A 41 7.11 -13.09 -12.04
N GLU A 42 8.24 -13.16 -12.73
CA GLU A 42 9.56 -12.96 -12.11
C GLU A 42 9.70 -11.54 -11.51
N ALA A 43 9.21 -10.53 -12.21
CA ALA A 43 9.22 -9.14 -11.72
C ALA A 43 8.34 -8.98 -10.47
N LEU A 44 7.18 -9.64 -10.44
CA LEU A 44 6.33 -9.67 -9.26
C LEU A 44 7.03 -10.33 -8.07
N ASP A 45 7.62 -11.50 -8.28
CA ASP A 45 8.29 -12.25 -7.22
C ASP A 45 9.49 -11.48 -6.66
N GLN A 46 10.27 -10.86 -7.54
CA GLN A 46 11.41 -10.03 -7.14
C GLN A 46 10.96 -8.76 -6.41
N GLY A 47 9.94 -8.10 -6.92
CA GLY A 47 9.37 -6.89 -6.31
C GLY A 47 8.84 -7.16 -4.90
N VAL A 48 8.08 -8.23 -4.71
CA VAL A 48 7.56 -8.63 -3.40
C VAL A 48 8.70 -8.93 -2.43
N ARG A 49 9.72 -9.72 -2.84
CA ARG A 49 10.88 -10.00 -1.99
C ARG A 49 11.63 -8.74 -1.59
N SER A 50 11.89 -7.85 -2.55
CA SER A 50 12.62 -6.60 -2.31
C SER A 50 11.88 -5.67 -1.35
N VAL A 51 10.59 -5.44 -1.60
CA VAL A 51 9.78 -4.56 -0.75
C VAL A 51 9.62 -5.16 0.65
N LEU A 52 9.38 -6.47 0.76
CA LEU A 52 9.27 -7.14 2.06
C LEU A 52 10.56 -7.02 2.88
N ALA A 53 11.72 -7.26 2.26
CA ALA A 53 13.02 -7.15 2.93
C ALA A 53 13.25 -5.74 3.50
N ARG A 54 12.83 -4.71 2.77
CA ARG A 54 12.96 -3.30 3.20
C ARG A 54 11.89 -2.92 4.23
N ALA A 55 10.66 -3.37 4.04
CA ALA A 55 9.54 -3.05 4.93
C ALA A 55 9.72 -3.64 6.34
N ARG A 56 10.24 -4.86 6.44
CA ARG A 56 10.53 -5.49 7.75
C ARG A 56 11.66 -4.83 8.51
N ALA A 57 12.49 -4.02 7.85
CA ALA A 57 13.53 -3.22 8.51
C ALA A 57 12.98 -1.93 9.14
N VAL A 58 11.74 -1.56 8.88
CA VAL A 58 11.08 -0.42 9.51
C VAL A 58 10.83 -0.74 11.00
N PRO A 59 11.34 0.09 11.92
CA PRO A 59 11.25 -0.21 13.35
C PRO A 59 9.80 -0.40 13.84
N GLY A 60 9.58 -1.46 14.60
CA GLY A 60 8.29 -1.73 15.25
C GLY A 60 7.26 -2.43 14.38
N VAL A 61 7.54 -2.68 13.10
CA VAL A 61 6.65 -3.42 12.19
C VAL A 61 6.54 -4.88 12.62
N LEU A 62 5.32 -5.36 12.73
CA LEU A 62 4.98 -6.75 13.08
C LEU A 62 4.30 -7.47 11.91
N VAL A 63 3.60 -6.73 11.04
CA VAL A 63 2.88 -7.27 9.89
C VAL A 63 3.20 -6.47 8.64
N VAL A 64 3.54 -7.16 7.55
CA VAL A 64 3.62 -6.63 6.19
C VAL A 64 2.61 -7.38 5.33
N CYS A 65 1.66 -6.67 4.75
CA CYS A 65 0.62 -7.22 3.88
C CYS A 65 0.70 -6.60 2.49
N PHE A 66 0.79 -7.43 1.48
CA PHE A 66 0.60 -7.01 0.08
C PHE A 66 -0.85 -7.26 -0.31
N ALA A 67 -1.54 -6.26 -0.84
CA ALA A 67 -2.94 -6.34 -1.19
C ALA A 67 -3.20 -5.76 -2.58
N THR A 68 -3.62 -6.60 -3.51
CA THR A 68 -3.99 -6.20 -4.87
C THR A 68 -5.43 -6.57 -5.19
N ASN A 69 -6.10 -5.75 -6.01
CA ASN A 69 -7.41 -6.11 -6.57
C ASN A 69 -7.29 -7.06 -7.78
N SER A 70 -6.08 -7.27 -8.28
CA SER A 70 -5.80 -8.25 -9.35
C SER A 70 -5.80 -9.69 -8.82
N LEU A 71 -5.75 -10.66 -9.74
CA LEU A 71 -5.62 -12.09 -9.44
C LEU A 71 -4.15 -12.54 -9.32
N ARG A 72 -3.21 -11.66 -9.61
CA ARG A 72 -1.77 -11.98 -9.60
C ARG A 72 -1.32 -12.41 -8.20
N ARG A 73 -0.47 -13.43 -8.16
CA ARG A 73 0.11 -13.98 -6.92
C ARG A 73 1.60 -14.25 -7.09
N PRO A 74 2.41 -14.11 -6.05
CA PRO A 74 3.79 -14.57 -6.09
C PRO A 74 3.85 -16.09 -6.22
N SER A 75 4.93 -16.61 -6.82
CA SER A 75 5.14 -18.05 -7.06
C SER A 75 5.41 -18.82 -5.76
N ALA A 76 5.96 -18.18 -4.74
CA ALA A 76 6.32 -18.79 -3.47
C ALA A 76 5.64 -18.11 -2.29
N GLN A 77 5.53 -18.85 -1.19
CA GLN A 77 5.09 -18.27 0.07
C GLN A 77 6.10 -17.23 0.58
N LEU A 78 5.58 -16.20 1.24
CA LEU A 78 6.40 -15.14 1.78
C LEU A 78 7.06 -15.58 3.09
N ALA A 79 8.39 -15.50 3.13
CA ALA A 79 9.16 -15.70 4.36
C ALA A 79 9.37 -14.35 5.06
N GLY A 80 8.73 -14.17 6.20
CA GLY A 80 8.74 -12.89 6.91
C GLY A 80 9.91 -12.70 7.87
N ASP A 81 10.66 -13.76 8.20
CA ASP A 81 11.84 -13.71 9.09
C ASP A 81 11.59 -12.90 10.38
N GLY A 82 10.56 -13.29 11.13
CA GLY A 82 10.16 -12.63 12.38
C GLY A 82 9.09 -11.56 12.24
N VAL A 83 8.75 -11.16 11.01
CA VAL A 83 7.59 -10.32 10.68
C VAL A 83 6.54 -11.18 9.97
N ARG A 84 5.28 -11.06 10.38
CA ARG A 84 4.19 -11.74 9.66
C ARG A 84 4.06 -11.16 8.26
N ALA A 85 4.26 -11.97 7.23
CA ALA A 85 4.14 -11.58 5.84
C ALA A 85 2.89 -12.21 5.20
N GLU A 86 2.04 -11.38 4.59
CA GLU A 86 0.77 -11.78 3.99
C GLU A 86 0.67 -11.27 2.56
N TYR A 87 0.00 -12.03 1.69
CA TYR A 87 -0.33 -11.59 0.34
C TYR A 87 -1.80 -11.87 0.03
N LEU A 88 -2.53 -10.83 -0.34
CA LEU A 88 -3.95 -10.88 -0.61
C LEU A 88 -4.23 -10.46 -2.06
N ALA A 89 -4.45 -11.44 -2.93
CA ALA A 89 -4.98 -11.20 -4.27
C ALA A 89 -6.51 -11.09 -4.20
N SER A 90 -7.13 -10.42 -5.16
CA SER A 90 -8.57 -10.12 -5.17
C SER A 90 -9.03 -9.48 -3.86
N ALA A 91 -8.24 -8.54 -3.36
CA ALA A 91 -8.43 -7.94 -2.03
C ALA A 91 -9.78 -7.24 -1.86
N GLY A 92 -10.42 -6.82 -2.96
CA GLY A 92 -11.72 -6.15 -2.92
C GLY A 92 -11.67 -4.76 -2.28
N LYS A 93 -10.52 -4.07 -2.40
CA LYS A 93 -10.34 -2.70 -1.90
C LYS A 93 -11.28 -1.73 -2.63
N PRO A 94 -11.86 -0.77 -1.95
CA PRO A 94 -11.78 -0.48 -0.51
C PRO A 94 -12.87 -1.15 0.33
N LEU A 95 -13.69 -2.02 -0.26
CA LEU A 95 -14.92 -2.50 0.38
C LEU A 95 -14.69 -3.60 1.41
N ARG A 96 -13.79 -4.53 1.13
CA ARG A 96 -13.49 -5.68 2.00
C ARG A 96 -12.43 -5.31 3.05
N THR A 97 -12.87 -4.99 4.25
CA THR A 97 -11.98 -4.61 5.36
C THR A 97 -11.80 -5.73 6.41
N GLY A 98 -12.61 -6.78 6.36
CA GLY A 98 -12.61 -7.83 7.38
C GLY A 98 -11.27 -8.52 7.59
N TYR A 99 -10.53 -8.74 6.50
CA TYR A 99 -9.22 -9.38 6.54
C TYR A 99 -8.18 -8.62 7.39
N TYR A 100 -8.24 -7.29 7.38
CA TYR A 100 -7.26 -6.43 8.05
C TYR A 100 -7.58 -6.18 9.54
N ARG A 101 -8.78 -6.55 10.02
CA ARG A 101 -9.21 -6.25 11.40
C ARG A 101 -8.37 -6.91 12.47
N GLY A 102 -7.73 -8.04 12.15
CA GLY A 102 -6.83 -8.75 13.05
C GLY A 102 -5.39 -8.22 13.07
N PHE A 103 -5.08 -7.19 12.28
CA PHE A 103 -3.73 -6.64 12.23
C PHE A 103 -3.51 -5.63 13.35
N PRO A 104 -2.30 -5.61 13.96
CA PRO A 104 -1.99 -4.68 15.04
C PRO A 104 -1.96 -3.23 14.56
N GLN A 105 -2.39 -2.34 15.45
CA GLN A 105 -2.40 -0.89 15.25
C GLN A 105 -1.17 -0.24 15.89
N PRO A 106 -0.71 0.94 15.42
CA PRO A 106 -1.21 1.67 14.26
C PRO A 106 -0.78 1.04 12.93
N GLY A 107 -1.54 1.31 11.86
CA GLY A 107 -1.25 0.83 10.52
C GLY A 107 -1.05 1.95 9.50
N VAL A 108 -0.37 1.62 8.42
CA VAL A 108 -0.16 2.49 7.26
C VAL A 108 -0.52 1.73 6.00
N VAL A 109 -1.34 2.31 5.15
CA VAL A 109 -1.59 1.83 3.77
C VAL A 109 -0.72 2.64 2.81
N ILE A 110 -0.07 1.94 1.90
CA ILE A 110 0.82 2.50 0.89
C ILE A 110 0.29 2.05 -0.48
N GLY A 111 -0.07 3.01 -1.33
CA GLY A 111 -0.63 2.72 -2.65
C GLY A 111 -0.69 3.97 -3.51
N ASP A 112 -1.03 3.81 -4.78
CA ASP A 112 -1.09 4.92 -5.73
C ASP A 112 -2.49 5.57 -5.83
N GLN A 113 -3.54 4.82 -5.52
CA GLN A 113 -4.92 5.23 -5.77
C GLN A 113 -5.64 5.66 -4.51
N LEU A 114 -5.96 6.95 -4.45
CA LEU A 114 -6.70 7.52 -3.31
C LEU A 114 -8.10 6.92 -3.16
N ALA A 115 -8.77 6.61 -4.28
CA ALA A 115 -10.13 6.07 -4.27
C ALA A 115 -10.23 4.62 -3.78
N THR A 116 -9.16 3.83 -3.90
CA THR A 116 -9.10 2.45 -3.41
C THR A 116 -8.27 2.33 -2.14
N ASP A 117 -6.99 2.66 -2.22
CA ASP A 117 -6.04 2.49 -1.11
C ASP A 117 -6.25 3.52 -0.01
N GLY A 118 -6.45 4.78 -0.40
CA GLY A 118 -6.77 5.84 0.55
C GLY A 118 -8.11 5.63 1.24
N ALA A 119 -9.13 5.17 0.51
CA ALA A 119 -10.42 4.83 1.10
C ALA A 119 -10.31 3.62 2.02
N LEU A 120 -9.50 2.60 1.67
CA LEU A 120 -9.19 1.47 2.55
C LEU A 120 -8.54 1.97 3.85
N ALA A 121 -7.49 2.78 3.74
CA ALA A 121 -6.80 3.36 4.90
C ALA A 121 -7.77 4.09 5.83
N ARG A 122 -8.63 4.93 5.26
CA ARG A 122 -9.64 5.67 6.02
C ARG A 122 -10.60 4.74 6.77
N ARG A 123 -11.05 3.65 6.13
CA ARG A 123 -11.97 2.68 6.74
C ARG A 123 -11.32 1.86 7.86
N LEU A 124 -10.01 1.64 7.78
CA LEU A 124 -9.22 0.93 8.79
C LEU A 124 -8.74 1.84 9.93
N GLY A 125 -8.84 3.17 9.78
CA GLY A 125 -8.22 4.12 10.70
C GLY A 125 -6.69 4.19 10.56
N TYR A 126 -6.15 3.75 9.40
CA TYR A 126 -4.73 3.76 9.08
C TYR A 126 -4.31 5.08 8.45
N ALA A 127 -3.03 5.44 8.59
CA ALA A 127 -2.43 6.50 7.79
C ALA A 127 -2.36 6.05 6.31
N PHE A 128 -2.34 7.01 5.39
CA PHE A 128 -2.18 6.75 3.97
C PHE A 128 -0.97 7.48 3.40
N LEU A 129 -0.04 6.72 2.84
CA LEU A 129 1.09 7.24 2.08
C LEU A 129 0.85 6.96 0.60
N GLN A 130 0.54 8.02 -0.15
CA GLN A 130 0.32 7.88 -1.58
C GLN A 130 1.67 7.81 -2.31
N TYR A 131 1.95 6.66 -2.91
CA TYR A 131 3.05 6.50 -3.83
C TYR A 131 2.66 7.05 -5.20
N HIS A 132 3.37 8.06 -5.65
CA HIS A 132 3.13 8.69 -6.95
C HIS A 132 4.44 8.82 -7.71
N PRO A 133 4.83 7.78 -8.47
CA PRO A 133 6.07 7.84 -9.24
C PRO A 133 5.98 8.93 -10.30
N ASP A 134 7.05 9.69 -10.45
CA ASP A 134 7.17 10.76 -11.42
C ASP A 134 7.34 10.20 -12.84
N GLN A 135 6.45 9.35 -13.32
CA GLN A 135 6.51 8.91 -14.73
C GLN A 135 5.17 8.32 -15.23
N GLY A 136 4.55 8.94 -15.96
CA GLY A 136 4.27 9.14 -17.30
C GLY A 136 3.46 8.12 -18.09
N ARG A 137 3.17 6.90 -17.72
CA ARG A 137 2.32 5.97 -18.49
C ARG A 137 1.43 5.13 -17.60
N LEU A 138 0.46 5.77 -16.96
CA LEU A 138 -0.62 5.05 -16.33
C LEU A 138 -1.59 4.53 -17.40
N PRO A 139 -2.04 3.26 -17.33
CA PRO A 139 -3.19 2.77 -18.10
C PRO A 139 -4.44 3.63 -17.88
N ALA A 140 -5.40 3.57 -18.81
CA ALA A 140 -6.61 4.41 -18.74
C ALA A 140 -7.43 4.24 -17.44
N GLY A 141 -7.55 3.01 -16.94
CA GLY A 141 -8.27 2.73 -15.70
C GLY A 141 -7.68 3.43 -14.46
N PRO A 142 -6.38 3.28 -14.18
CA PRO A 142 -5.71 4.00 -13.10
C PRO A 142 -5.77 5.51 -13.23
N ARG A 143 -5.70 6.09 -14.44
CA ARG A 143 -5.86 7.53 -14.66
C ARG A 143 -7.24 8.04 -14.23
N MET A 144 -8.28 7.32 -14.59
CA MET A 144 -9.65 7.67 -14.22
C MET A 144 -9.84 7.59 -12.70
N MET A 145 -9.28 6.57 -12.05
CA MET A 145 -9.34 6.39 -10.59
C MET A 145 -8.54 7.47 -9.85
N ASP A 146 -7.42 7.93 -10.39
CA ASP A 146 -6.66 9.06 -9.83
C ASP A 146 -7.49 10.37 -9.88
N GLY A 147 -8.19 10.61 -10.98
CA GLY A 147 -9.11 11.73 -11.11
C GLY A 147 -10.24 11.73 -10.06
N LEU A 148 -10.89 10.58 -9.87
CA LEU A 148 -11.90 10.39 -8.82
C LEU A 148 -11.31 10.57 -7.42
N GLY A 149 -10.11 10.03 -7.19
CA GLY A 149 -9.40 10.16 -5.93
C GLY A 149 -9.15 11.62 -5.52
N ARG A 150 -8.80 12.48 -6.48
CA ARG A 150 -8.58 13.91 -6.22
C ARG A 150 -9.84 14.62 -5.73
N LEU A 151 -11.00 14.25 -6.27
CA LEU A 151 -12.29 14.83 -5.85
C LEU A 151 -12.69 14.44 -4.43
N VAL A 152 -12.40 13.20 -4.01
CA VAL A 152 -12.78 12.71 -2.69
C VAL A 152 -11.72 12.95 -1.60
N ARG A 153 -10.51 13.35 -1.96
CA ARG A 153 -9.39 13.60 -1.05
C ARG A 153 -9.74 14.48 0.15
N PRO A 154 -10.40 15.65 -0.01
CA PRO A 154 -10.73 16.52 1.13
C PRO A 154 -11.70 15.87 2.12
N MET A 155 -12.47 14.88 1.65
CA MET A 155 -13.42 14.15 2.48
C MET A 155 -12.75 13.02 3.27
N LEU A 156 -11.66 12.45 2.74
CA LEU A 156 -11.01 11.28 3.34
C LEU A 156 -9.90 11.66 4.33
N PHE A 157 -9.13 12.69 4.03
CA PHE A 157 -7.93 13.03 4.80
C PHE A 157 -7.87 14.52 5.15
N ALA A 158 -7.09 14.85 6.19
CA ALA A 158 -6.71 16.22 6.48
C ALA A 158 -5.82 16.75 5.34
N ARG A 159 -5.83 18.08 5.12
CA ARG A 159 -4.90 18.70 4.16
C ARG A 159 -3.47 18.41 4.61
N PRO A 160 -2.56 18.07 3.69
CA PRO A 160 -1.14 17.99 4.02
C PRO A 160 -0.66 19.39 4.46
N HIS A 161 0.15 19.40 5.48
CA HIS A 161 0.87 20.62 5.93
C HIS A 161 2.02 20.93 5.00
#